data_0406dbdfa11cac2091b4257ac435d5c7
#
_entry.id   0406dbdfa11cac2091b4257ac435d5c7
#
_cell.length_a   1.000
_cell.length_b   1.000
_cell.length_c   1.000
_cell.angle_alpha   90.00
_cell.angle_beta   90.00
_cell.angle_gamma   90.00
#
_symmetry.space_group_name_H-M   'P 1'
#
loop_
_entity.id
_entity.type
_entity.pdbx_description
1 polymer ?
#
loop_
_entity_poly.entity_id
_entity_poly.type
_entity_poly.pdbx_seq_one_letter_code
_entity_poly.pdbx_strand_id
1 'polypeptide(L)'
;MARITFKNLRDYELRLSKLSQNVPKVAGAAIYEGANIMTDEIKRGIENLPVVSGYGTEAAPLPGGVTATQKRGLLDGLGIAKMQDDGGYLNVKIGFDGYNNIRSKRWPQGQPNQMVARDIESGTSWMSKNRFVGKAVSRVKKQTLAAMQKRAESEINKIMK
;
A
#
# COMPACT_ATOMS: atom_id res chain seq x y z
N MET A 1 48.36 33.14 10.93
CA MET A 1 47.46 32.37 10.08
C MET A 1 46.89 31.21 10.87
N ALA A 2 45.57 31.09 11.04
CA ALA A 2 44.94 29.98 11.72
C ALA A 2 44.80 28.80 10.74
N ARG A 3 45.34 27.64 11.07
CA ARG A 3 45.20 26.41 10.27
C ARG A 3 44.18 25.52 10.94
N ILE A 4 43.03 25.35 10.28
CA ILE A 4 41.98 24.41 10.73
C ILE A 4 42.28 23.05 10.04
N THR A 5 42.59 22.03 10.85
CA THR A 5 42.84 20.68 10.36
C THR A 5 41.68 19.79 10.80
N PHE A 6 40.89 19.27 9.89
CA PHE A 6 39.87 18.27 10.18
C PHE A 6 40.50 16.88 10.24
N LYS A 7 40.59 16.31 11.44
CA LYS A 7 40.93 14.90 11.62
C LYS A 7 39.70 14.08 11.21
N ASN A 8 39.91 13.06 10.36
CA ASN A 8 38.86 12.11 9.86
C ASN A 8 37.94 12.61 8.73
N LEU A 9 38.32 13.68 8.01
CA LEU A 9 37.54 14.13 6.86
C LEU A 9 37.40 13.01 5.81
N ARG A 10 38.48 12.24 5.60
CA ARG A 10 38.53 11.13 4.66
C ARG A 10 37.56 9.98 4.99
N ASP A 11 37.45 9.64 6.27
CA ASP A 11 36.50 8.63 6.74
C ASP A 11 35.06 9.11 6.59
N TYR A 12 34.83 10.41 6.81
CA TYR A 12 33.51 11.02 6.62
C TYR A 12 33.11 11.05 5.15
N GLU A 13 34.03 11.41 4.26
CA GLU A 13 33.82 11.37 2.80
C GLU A 13 33.49 9.96 2.31
N LEU A 14 34.20 8.93 2.80
CA LEU A 14 33.92 7.54 2.50
C LEU A 14 32.54 7.09 2.96
N ARG A 15 32.10 7.51 4.16
CA ARG A 15 30.76 7.20 4.67
C ARG A 15 29.67 7.89 3.86
N LEU A 16 29.87 9.15 3.48
CA LEU A 16 28.95 9.90 2.60
C LEU A 16 28.86 9.25 1.22
N SER A 17 29.98 8.81 0.66
CA SER A 17 29.99 8.08 -0.61
C SER A 17 29.21 6.75 -0.53
N LYS A 18 29.42 5.97 0.55
CA LYS A 18 28.65 4.76 0.81
C LYS A 18 27.15 5.04 0.96
N LEU A 19 26.79 6.11 1.67
CA LEU A 19 25.39 6.51 1.82
C LEU A 19 24.78 6.85 0.47
N SER A 20 25.46 7.64 -0.37
CA SER A 20 25.00 8.01 -1.71
C SER A 20 24.73 6.77 -2.58
N GLN A 21 25.59 5.77 -2.55
CA GLN A 21 25.41 4.52 -3.29
C GLN A 21 24.25 3.66 -2.77
N ASN A 22 23.87 3.82 -1.50
CA ASN A 22 22.82 3.05 -0.85
C ASN A 22 21.47 3.79 -0.72
N VAL A 23 21.35 5.00 -1.26
CA VAL A 23 20.09 5.78 -1.20
C VAL A 23 18.88 4.99 -1.69
N PRO A 24 18.91 4.28 -2.84
CA PRO A 24 17.77 3.50 -3.28
C PRO A 24 17.37 2.38 -2.31
N LYS A 25 18.35 1.76 -1.64
CA LYS A 25 18.13 0.72 -0.64
C LYS A 25 17.48 1.27 0.62
N VAL A 26 17.97 2.42 1.11
CA VAL A 26 17.41 3.11 2.28
C VAL A 26 15.98 3.55 2.00
N ALA A 27 15.75 4.22 0.87
CA ALA A 27 14.42 4.67 0.46
C ALA A 27 13.47 3.47 0.27
N GLY A 28 13.94 2.40 -0.38
CA GLY A 28 13.17 1.19 -0.58
C GLY A 28 12.72 0.54 0.72
N ALA A 29 13.62 0.42 1.69
CA ALA A 29 13.27 -0.13 3.01
C ALA A 29 12.20 0.71 3.71
N ALA A 30 12.31 2.05 3.65
CA ALA A 30 11.32 2.96 4.23
C ALA A 30 9.96 2.86 3.52
N ILE A 31 9.95 2.84 2.19
CA ILE A 31 8.72 2.73 1.38
C ILE A 31 7.99 1.42 1.67
N TYR A 32 8.68 0.28 1.73
CA TYR A 32 8.06 -1.00 2.07
C TYR A 32 7.53 -1.05 3.50
N GLU A 33 8.21 -0.43 4.46
CA GLU A 33 7.71 -0.30 5.83
C GLU A 33 6.36 0.45 5.85
N GLY A 34 6.28 1.56 5.14
CA GLY A 34 5.04 2.32 4.99
C GLY A 34 3.94 1.55 4.27
N ALA A 35 4.29 0.83 3.19
CA ALA A 35 3.35 0.03 2.43
C ALA A 35 2.76 -1.11 3.25
N ASN A 36 3.56 -1.77 4.10
CA ASN A 36 3.08 -2.82 5.00
C ASN A 36 2.02 -2.28 5.97
N ILE A 37 2.27 -1.15 6.62
CA ILE A 37 1.30 -0.53 7.55
C ILE A 37 -0.02 -0.20 6.84
N MET A 38 0.05 0.37 5.63
CA MET A 38 -1.14 0.68 4.84
C MET A 38 -1.89 -0.58 4.41
N THR A 39 -1.18 -1.62 3.99
CA THR A 39 -1.76 -2.89 3.56
C THR A 39 -2.49 -3.58 4.72
N ASP A 40 -1.89 -3.61 5.91
CA ASP A 40 -2.51 -4.18 7.11
C ASP A 40 -3.81 -3.44 7.48
N GLU A 41 -3.83 -2.12 7.37
CA GLU A 41 -5.05 -1.35 7.65
C GLU A 41 -6.13 -1.52 6.57
N ILE A 42 -5.74 -1.62 5.30
CA ILE A 42 -6.67 -1.96 4.21
C ILE A 42 -7.26 -3.35 4.44
N LYS A 43 -6.44 -4.33 4.85
CA LYS A 43 -6.89 -5.67 5.21
C LYS A 43 -7.96 -5.64 6.31
N ARG A 44 -7.72 -4.89 7.39
CA ARG A 44 -8.73 -4.67 8.44
C ARG A 44 -9.99 -4.01 7.89
N GLY A 45 -9.84 -3.06 6.95
CA GLY A 45 -10.96 -2.45 6.25
C GLY A 45 -11.81 -3.48 5.51
N ILE A 46 -11.19 -4.44 4.81
CA ILE A 46 -11.89 -5.54 4.12
C ILE A 46 -12.58 -6.47 5.13
N GLU A 47 -11.90 -6.82 6.22
CA GLU A 47 -12.45 -7.68 7.27
C GLU A 47 -13.72 -7.08 7.90
N ASN A 48 -13.81 -5.76 7.95
CA ASN A 48 -14.96 -5.02 8.48
C ASN A 48 -16.04 -4.71 7.43
N LEU A 49 -15.85 -5.07 6.15
CA LEU A 49 -16.90 -4.90 5.14
C LEU A 49 -18.09 -5.78 5.48
N PRO A 50 -19.32 -5.24 5.38
CA PRO A 50 -20.52 -6.02 5.56
C PRO A 50 -20.62 -7.11 4.49
N VAL A 51 -21.00 -8.32 4.91
CA VAL A 51 -21.33 -9.40 3.98
C VAL A 51 -22.79 -9.25 3.57
N VAL A 52 -23.02 -9.09 2.27
CA VAL A 52 -24.34 -8.91 1.70
C VAL A 52 -24.68 -10.09 0.79
N SER A 53 -25.96 -10.42 0.69
CA SER A 53 -26.50 -11.41 -0.24
C SER A 53 -27.47 -10.75 -1.21
N GLY A 54 -27.50 -11.22 -2.46
CA GLY A 54 -28.38 -10.69 -3.50
C GLY A 54 -27.79 -9.48 -4.22
N TYR A 55 -28.67 -8.82 -4.98
CA TYR A 55 -28.34 -7.63 -5.78
C TYR A 55 -29.29 -6.49 -5.37
N GLY A 56 -28.70 -5.30 -5.20
CA GLY A 56 -29.48 -4.09 -5.05
C GLY A 56 -30.10 -3.64 -6.37
N THR A 57 -30.99 -2.66 -6.31
CA THR A 57 -31.54 -1.95 -7.46
C THR A 57 -31.18 -0.48 -7.36
N GLU A 58 -31.36 0.28 -8.44
CA GLU A 58 -31.15 1.73 -8.43
C GLU A 58 -32.06 2.44 -7.42
N ALA A 59 -33.30 1.97 -7.28
CA ALA A 59 -34.26 2.51 -6.31
C ALA A 59 -33.98 2.09 -4.85
N ALA A 60 -33.34 0.94 -4.64
CA ALA A 60 -32.99 0.39 -3.35
C ALA A 60 -31.58 -0.23 -3.40
N PRO A 61 -30.52 0.59 -3.41
CA PRO A 61 -29.15 0.10 -3.45
C PRO A 61 -28.80 -0.64 -2.16
N LEU A 62 -28.04 -1.74 -2.29
CA LEU A 62 -27.50 -2.44 -1.13
C LEU A 62 -26.48 -1.56 -0.37
N PRO A 63 -26.28 -1.78 0.92
CA PRO A 63 -25.15 -1.22 1.63
C PRO A 63 -23.84 -1.57 0.94
N GLY A 64 -22.86 -0.65 0.95
CA GLY A 64 -21.53 -0.89 0.40
C GLY A 64 -20.83 -2.05 1.10
N GLY A 65 -20.99 -3.25 0.55
CA GLY A 65 -20.52 -4.50 1.10
C GLY A 65 -20.14 -5.50 0.01
N VAL A 66 -19.85 -6.72 0.39
CA VAL A 66 -19.36 -7.80 -0.48
C VAL A 66 -20.04 -9.12 -0.14
N THR A 67 -20.11 -10.01 -1.13
CA THR A 67 -20.41 -11.42 -0.83
C THR A 67 -19.23 -12.06 -0.08
N ALA A 68 -19.46 -13.16 0.62
CA ALA A 68 -18.40 -13.91 1.30
C ALA A 68 -17.26 -14.33 0.35
N THR A 69 -17.61 -14.72 -0.89
CA THR A 69 -16.64 -15.10 -1.92
C THR A 69 -15.82 -13.90 -2.40
N GLN A 70 -16.44 -12.74 -2.63
CA GLN A 70 -15.73 -11.52 -2.99
C GLN A 70 -14.80 -11.06 -1.86
N LYS A 71 -15.26 -11.11 -0.61
CA LYS A 71 -14.47 -10.76 0.57
C LYS A 71 -13.20 -11.61 0.67
N ARG A 72 -13.32 -12.91 0.48
CA ARG A 72 -12.16 -13.82 0.43
C ARG A 72 -11.24 -13.45 -0.72
N GLY A 73 -11.77 -13.23 -1.94
CA GLY A 73 -10.96 -12.82 -3.10
C GLY A 73 -10.20 -11.52 -2.86
N LEU A 74 -10.81 -10.52 -2.19
CA LEU A 74 -10.12 -9.29 -1.82
C LEU A 74 -9.00 -9.52 -0.81
N LEU A 75 -9.21 -10.37 0.20
CA LEU A 75 -8.17 -10.71 1.19
C LEU A 75 -7.01 -11.47 0.55
N ASP A 76 -7.31 -12.43 -0.33
CA ASP A 76 -6.29 -13.24 -1.01
C ASP A 76 -5.53 -12.44 -2.08
N GLY A 77 -6.20 -11.48 -2.73
CA GLY A 77 -5.62 -10.66 -3.80
C GLY A 77 -4.94 -9.38 -3.33
N LEU A 78 -5.09 -8.98 -2.06
CA LEU A 78 -4.44 -7.77 -1.53
C LEU A 78 -2.94 -7.97 -1.45
N GLY A 79 -2.18 -7.10 -2.11
CA GLY A 79 -0.73 -7.22 -2.11
C GLY A 79 -0.01 -5.90 -2.38
N ILE A 80 1.31 -5.95 -2.20
CA ILE A 80 2.24 -4.86 -2.49
C ILE A 80 3.03 -5.28 -3.74
N ALA A 81 2.97 -4.46 -4.79
CA ALA A 81 3.74 -4.69 -6.01
C ALA A 81 5.24 -4.50 -5.77
N LYS A 82 6.06 -5.03 -6.67
CA LYS A 82 7.49 -4.73 -6.68
C LYS A 82 7.71 -3.23 -6.84
N MET A 83 8.75 -2.73 -6.16
CA MET A 83 9.16 -1.34 -6.30
C MET A 83 9.49 -1.01 -7.74
N GLN A 84 9.04 0.15 -8.18
CA GLN A 84 9.33 0.73 -9.48
C GLN A 84 10.19 1.98 -9.27
N ASP A 85 11.07 2.22 -10.22
CA ASP A 85 11.86 3.45 -10.31
C ASP A 85 11.45 4.17 -11.60
N ASP A 86 10.71 5.23 -11.44
CA ASP A 86 10.24 6.07 -12.54
C ASP A 86 11.14 7.31 -12.67
N GLY A 87 12.36 7.09 -13.12
CA GLY A 87 13.33 8.19 -13.33
C GLY A 87 13.86 8.83 -12.05
N GLY A 88 14.16 8.02 -11.03
CA GLY A 88 14.61 8.43 -9.70
C GLY A 88 13.48 8.60 -8.69
N TYR A 89 12.23 8.42 -9.10
CA TYR A 89 11.07 8.39 -8.23
C TYR A 89 10.71 6.96 -7.86
N LEU A 90 11.15 6.54 -6.68
CA LEU A 90 10.86 5.20 -6.16
C LEU A 90 9.43 5.13 -5.64
N ASN A 91 8.68 4.14 -6.10
CA ASN A 91 7.31 3.92 -5.65
C ASN A 91 6.95 2.44 -5.55
N VAL A 92 5.96 2.13 -4.73
CA VAL A 92 5.29 0.82 -4.68
C VAL A 92 3.78 1.04 -4.79
N LYS A 93 3.09 0.07 -5.38
CA LYS A 93 1.64 0.08 -5.51
C LYS A 93 1.05 -0.97 -4.58
N ILE A 94 0.02 -0.59 -3.83
CA ILE A 94 -0.81 -1.51 -3.07
C ILE A 94 -2.09 -1.70 -3.89
N GLY A 95 -2.48 -2.94 -4.10
CA GLY A 95 -3.63 -3.22 -4.96
C GLY A 95 -4.18 -4.62 -4.76
N PHE A 96 -5.14 -4.95 -5.61
CA PHE A 96 -5.85 -6.22 -5.60
C PHE A 96 -5.55 -6.97 -6.90
N ASP A 97 -4.95 -8.13 -6.79
CA ASP A 97 -4.64 -9.00 -7.92
C ASP A 97 -5.61 -10.20 -7.97
N GLY A 98 -5.60 -10.88 -9.11
CA GLY A 98 -6.34 -12.12 -9.32
C GLY A 98 -7.85 -11.97 -9.45
N TYR A 99 -8.52 -13.09 -9.35
CA TYR A 99 -9.95 -13.27 -9.58
C TYR A 99 -10.57 -14.03 -8.41
N ASN A 100 -11.79 -13.69 -8.05
CA ASN A 100 -12.58 -14.51 -7.14
C ASN A 100 -13.31 -15.64 -7.91
N ASN A 101 -13.96 -16.54 -7.18
CA ASN A 101 -14.61 -17.70 -7.78
C ASN A 101 -16.03 -17.43 -8.35
N ILE A 102 -16.46 -16.17 -8.46
CA ILE A 102 -17.76 -15.83 -9.05
C ILE A 102 -17.61 -15.79 -10.56
N ARG A 103 -18.12 -16.82 -11.23
CA ARG A 103 -18.07 -16.97 -12.69
C ARG A 103 -19.40 -16.56 -13.33
N SER A 104 -19.31 -15.90 -14.46
CA SER A 104 -20.45 -15.51 -15.29
C SER A 104 -20.04 -15.51 -16.76
N LYS A 105 -21.02 -15.29 -17.69
CA LYS A 105 -20.69 -15.09 -19.11
C LYS A 105 -19.70 -13.95 -19.34
N ARG A 106 -19.80 -12.89 -18.53
CA ARG A 106 -18.89 -11.73 -18.58
C ARG A 106 -17.53 -12.05 -17.95
N TRP A 107 -17.49 -12.93 -16.97
CA TRP A 107 -16.30 -13.25 -16.17
C TRP A 107 -16.09 -14.78 -16.11
N PRO A 108 -15.69 -15.42 -17.22
CA PRO A 108 -15.56 -16.89 -17.25
C PRO A 108 -14.45 -17.43 -16.35
N GLN A 109 -13.43 -16.63 -16.07
CA GLN A 109 -12.32 -16.98 -15.15
C GLN A 109 -12.59 -16.56 -13.70
N GLY A 110 -13.69 -15.88 -13.44
CA GLY A 110 -14.00 -15.25 -12.16
C GLY A 110 -14.03 -13.73 -12.25
N GLN A 111 -14.62 -13.09 -11.28
CA GLN A 111 -14.70 -11.63 -11.23
C GLN A 111 -13.36 -11.04 -10.74
N PRO A 112 -12.79 -10.04 -11.43
CA PRO A 112 -11.53 -9.42 -11.03
C PRO A 112 -11.63 -8.74 -9.65
N ASN A 113 -10.72 -9.05 -8.74
CA ASN A 113 -10.70 -8.49 -7.39
C ASN A 113 -10.52 -6.97 -7.40
N GLN A 114 -9.71 -6.43 -8.31
CA GLN A 114 -9.52 -4.99 -8.48
C GLN A 114 -10.83 -4.27 -8.85
N MET A 115 -11.68 -4.88 -9.68
CA MET A 115 -12.97 -4.31 -10.04
C MET A 115 -13.91 -4.30 -8.83
N VAL A 116 -13.97 -5.41 -8.09
CA VAL A 116 -14.77 -5.50 -6.86
C VAL A 116 -14.35 -4.41 -5.86
N ALA A 117 -13.06 -4.25 -5.63
CA ALA A 117 -12.55 -3.21 -4.72
C ALA A 117 -12.97 -1.80 -5.16
N ARG A 118 -12.85 -1.50 -6.46
CA ARG A 118 -13.25 -0.20 -7.02
C ARG A 118 -14.75 0.05 -6.88
N ASP A 119 -15.56 -0.96 -7.17
CA ASP A 119 -17.03 -0.84 -7.10
C ASP A 119 -17.50 -0.57 -5.67
N ILE A 120 -16.85 -1.17 -4.65
CA ILE A 120 -17.13 -0.90 -3.24
C ILE A 120 -16.65 0.50 -2.84
N GLU A 121 -15.42 0.87 -3.21
CA GLU A 121 -14.82 2.16 -2.85
C GLU A 121 -15.62 3.33 -3.41
N SER A 122 -16.07 3.23 -4.67
CA SER A 122 -16.76 4.30 -5.40
C SER A 122 -18.28 4.22 -5.32
N GLY A 123 -18.82 3.02 -5.06
CA GLY A 123 -20.23 2.70 -5.20
C GLY A 123 -20.61 2.45 -6.67
N THR A 124 -21.82 1.93 -6.87
CA THR A 124 -22.45 1.70 -8.17
C THR A 124 -23.92 2.12 -8.09
N SER A 125 -24.68 2.07 -9.20
CA SER A 125 -26.12 2.39 -9.18
C SER A 125 -26.94 1.46 -8.28
N TRP A 126 -26.44 0.25 -7.99
CA TRP A 126 -27.13 -0.75 -7.15
C TRP A 126 -26.48 -1.00 -5.79
N MET A 127 -25.37 -0.29 -5.48
CA MET A 127 -24.63 -0.45 -4.23
C MET A 127 -24.06 0.89 -3.75
N SER A 128 -24.35 1.24 -2.51
CA SER A 128 -23.81 2.44 -1.87
C SER A 128 -22.29 2.34 -1.69
N LYS A 129 -21.59 3.45 -1.82
CA LYS A 129 -20.14 3.49 -1.65
C LYS A 129 -19.72 3.18 -0.20
N ASN A 130 -18.65 2.43 -0.06
CA ASN A 130 -17.96 2.23 1.21
C ASN A 130 -16.45 2.46 1.01
N ARG A 131 -15.99 3.65 1.35
CA ARG A 131 -14.61 4.10 1.13
C ARG A 131 -13.61 3.41 2.08
N PHE A 132 -13.54 2.08 2.03
CA PHE A 132 -12.72 1.29 2.95
C PHE A 132 -11.22 1.55 2.76
N VAL A 133 -10.75 1.69 1.52
CA VAL A 133 -9.35 2.02 1.21
C VAL A 133 -9.04 3.46 1.63
N GLY A 134 -9.87 4.42 1.24
CA GLY A 134 -9.67 5.82 1.58
C GLY A 134 -9.68 6.09 3.09
N LYS A 135 -10.57 5.39 3.82
CA LYS A 135 -10.62 5.45 5.29
C LYS A 135 -9.35 4.85 5.92
N ALA A 136 -8.89 3.70 5.42
CA ALA A 136 -7.68 3.04 5.90
C ALA A 136 -6.45 3.95 5.73
N VAL A 137 -6.24 4.48 4.51
CA VAL A 137 -5.13 5.40 4.22
C VAL A 137 -5.17 6.64 5.13
N SER A 138 -6.33 7.28 5.27
CA SER A 138 -6.47 8.47 6.12
C SER A 138 -6.16 8.18 7.58
N ARG A 139 -6.57 7.01 8.09
CA ARG A 139 -6.37 6.61 9.48
C ARG A 139 -4.89 6.43 9.83
N VAL A 140 -4.13 5.77 8.97
CA VAL A 140 -2.73 5.43 9.27
C VAL A 140 -1.70 6.37 8.66
N LYS A 141 -2.09 7.40 7.90
CA LYS A 141 -1.18 8.31 7.21
C LYS A 141 -0.05 8.84 8.09
N LYS A 142 -0.36 9.35 9.29
CA LYS A 142 0.64 9.89 10.22
C LYS A 142 1.58 8.80 10.74
N GLN A 143 1.03 7.66 11.13
CA GLN A 143 1.79 6.50 11.61
C GLN A 143 2.73 5.97 10.52
N THR A 144 2.25 5.87 9.30
CA THR A 144 3.02 5.43 8.13
C THR A 144 4.23 6.35 7.90
N LEU A 145 4.02 7.66 7.86
CA LEU A 145 5.11 8.62 7.66
C LEU A 145 6.16 8.54 8.79
N ALA A 146 5.73 8.44 10.05
CA ALA A 146 6.64 8.29 11.19
C ALA A 146 7.45 6.98 11.12
N ALA A 147 6.82 5.87 10.74
CA ALA A 147 7.49 4.59 10.59
C ALA A 147 8.50 4.61 9.42
N MET A 148 8.14 5.21 8.29
CA MET A 148 9.05 5.40 7.15
C MET A 148 10.28 6.22 7.54
N GLN A 149 10.09 7.34 8.25
CA GLN A 149 11.20 8.17 8.74
C GLN A 149 12.11 7.36 9.67
N LYS A 150 11.55 6.70 10.67
CA LYS A 150 12.31 5.88 11.63
C LYS A 150 13.09 4.77 10.92
N ARG A 151 12.48 4.13 9.90
CA ARG A 151 13.15 3.09 9.11
C ARG A 151 14.31 3.66 8.31
N ALA A 152 14.12 4.80 7.63
CA ALA A 152 15.18 5.49 6.89
C ALA A 152 16.35 5.88 7.81
N GLU A 153 16.09 6.50 8.95
CA GLU A 153 17.10 6.85 9.95
C GLU A 153 17.89 5.63 10.44
N SER A 154 17.20 4.52 10.70
CA SER A 154 17.84 3.27 11.11
C SER A 154 18.80 2.73 10.03
N GLU A 155 18.40 2.74 8.76
CA GLU A 155 19.25 2.28 7.67
C GLU A 155 20.44 3.24 7.42
N ILE A 156 20.22 4.55 7.50
CA ILE A 156 21.30 5.55 7.44
C ILE A 156 22.32 5.32 8.55
N ASN A 157 21.86 5.14 9.79
CA ASN A 157 22.74 4.91 10.94
C ASN A 157 23.57 3.63 10.80
N LYS A 158 23.07 2.59 10.14
CA LYS A 158 23.84 1.37 9.85
C LYS A 158 24.99 1.61 8.87
N ILE A 159 24.78 2.51 7.90
CA ILE A 159 25.77 2.85 6.88
C ILE A 159 26.84 3.81 7.44
N MET A 160 26.42 4.71 8.35
CA MET A 160 27.28 5.74 8.92
C MET A 160 28.12 5.28 10.13
N LYS A 161 27.85 4.08 10.65
CA LYS A 161 28.71 3.43 11.66
C LYS A 161 29.95 2.79 11.03
#